data_9d773dd181cf05361bce18c2f09a01da
#
_entry.id   9d773dd181cf05361bce18c2f09a01da
#
_cell.length_a   1.000
_cell.length_b   1.000
_cell.length_c   1.000
_cell.angle_alpha   90.00
_cell.angle_beta   90.00
_cell.angle_gamma   90.00
#
_symmetry.space_group_name_H-M   'P 1'
#
loop_
_entity.id
_entity.type
_entity.pdbx_description
1 polymer ?
#
loop_
_entity_poly.entity_id
_entity_poly.type
_entity_poly.pdbx_seq_one_letter_code
_entity_poly.pdbx_strand_id
1 'polypeptide(L)'
;MATPTRVWDIDWMKASTQVINGFSEVVLTCGWRCNGSETNTDTPPVTVSNSIYGTCSFPEPKSGETFTPYASLTKDEVLNWCWTNGVNKSAAEESMTTSLNLLLNPLEIQPALPWTSK
;
A
#
# COMPACT_ATOMS: atom_id res chain seq x y z
N MET A 1 0.93 3.66 -23.84
CA MET A 1 1.23 4.08 -22.47
C MET A 1 1.32 2.88 -21.55
N ALA A 2 2.37 2.81 -20.76
CA ALA A 2 2.57 1.67 -19.88
C ALA A 2 1.58 1.71 -18.71
N THR A 3 1.12 0.54 -18.28
CA THR A 3 0.27 0.43 -17.11
C THR A 3 1.15 0.45 -15.87
N PRO A 4 0.84 1.28 -14.88
CA PRO A 4 1.62 1.27 -13.65
C PRO A 4 1.59 -0.08 -12.96
N THR A 5 2.72 -0.48 -12.40
CA THR A 5 2.80 -1.68 -11.57
C THR A 5 2.42 -1.29 -10.15
N ARG A 6 1.62 -2.11 -9.52
CA ARG A 6 1.20 -1.88 -8.14
C ARG A 6 1.42 -3.16 -7.34
N VAL A 7 2.18 -3.03 -6.25
CA VAL A 7 2.47 -4.16 -5.37
C VAL A 7 2.06 -3.78 -3.96
N TRP A 8 1.11 -4.52 -3.42
CA TRP A 8 0.64 -4.33 -2.05
C TRP A 8 1.46 -5.19 -1.11
N ASP A 9 1.71 -4.66 0.07
CA ASP A 9 2.50 -5.36 1.08
C ASP A 9 2.00 -5.01 2.48
N ILE A 10 2.40 -5.83 3.44
CA ILE A 10 2.14 -5.58 4.85
C ILE A 10 3.49 -5.34 5.50
N ASP A 11 3.67 -4.15 6.09
CA ASP A 11 4.92 -3.78 6.72
C ASP A 11 5.06 -4.37 8.13
N TRP A 12 3.95 -4.41 8.86
CA TRP A 12 3.94 -4.92 10.23
C TRP A 12 2.51 -5.24 10.66
N MET A 13 2.40 -6.04 11.71
CA MET A 13 1.13 -6.35 12.33
C MET A 13 1.28 -6.29 13.83
N LYS A 14 0.21 -5.87 14.51
CA LYS A 14 0.14 -5.90 15.96
C LYS A 14 -0.96 -6.86 16.36
N ALA A 15 -0.61 -7.82 17.22
CA ALA A 15 -1.54 -8.83 17.68
C ALA A 15 -1.74 -8.69 19.17
N SER A 16 -2.88 -9.20 19.66
CA SER A 16 -3.19 -9.14 21.08
C SER A 16 -2.24 -10.03 21.87
N THR A 17 -1.92 -9.59 23.09
CA THR A 17 -1.17 -10.43 24.04
C THR A 17 -2.10 -11.25 24.89
N GLN A 18 -3.41 -10.99 24.84
CA GLN A 18 -4.43 -11.66 25.62
C GLN A 18 -5.37 -12.41 24.70
N VAL A 19 -5.99 -13.45 25.25
CA VAL A 19 -7.01 -14.20 24.52
C VAL A 19 -8.24 -13.32 24.36
N ILE A 20 -8.74 -13.21 23.13
CA ILE A 20 -9.95 -12.45 22.82
C ILE A 20 -10.98 -13.44 22.29
N ASN A 21 -12.09 -13.60 23.03
CA ASN A 21 -13.20 -14.49 22.65
C ASN A 21 -12.73 -15.90 22.30
N GLY A 22 -11.69 -16.39 23.01
CA GLY A 22 -11.16 -17.73 22.82
C GLY A 22 -10.03 -17.83 21.81
N PHE A 23 -9.64 -16.71 21.19
CA PHE A 23 -8.59 -16.70 20.17
C PHE A 23 -7.34 -16.02 20.70
N SER A 24 -6.17 -16.60 20.35
CA SER A 24 -4.87 -16.06 20.73
C SER A 24 -4.24 -15.32 19.58
N GLU A 25 -3.39 -14.34 19.90
CA GLU A 25 -2.64 -13.55 18.91
C GLU A 25 -3.57 -13.01 17.82
N VAL A 26 -4.63 -12.33 18.25
CA VAL A 26 -5.58 -11.69 17.33
C VAL A 26 -4.94 -10.44 16.74
N VAL A 27 -4.85 -10.37 15.41
CA VAL A 27 -4.31 -9.17 14.75
C VAL A 27 -5.33 -8.06 14.89
N LEU A 28 -4.90 -6.97 15.52
CA LEU A 28 -5.77 -5.82 15.79
C LEU A 28 -5.49 -4.65 14.86
N THR A 29 -4.26 -4.53 14.38
CA THR A 29 -3.85 -3.43 13.50
C THR A 29 -2.71 -3.91 12.62
N CYS A 30 -2.63 -3.35 11.42
CA CYS A 30 -1.47 -3.59 10.57
C CYS A 30 -1.05 -2.29 9.89
N GLY A 31 0.19 -2.28 9.43
CA GLY A 31 0.68 -1.25 8.52
C GLY A 31 0.77 -1.83 7.13
N TRP A 32 0.07 -1.21 6.19
CA TRP A 32 0.06 -1.66 4.81
C TRP A 32 0.82 -0.68 3.94
N ARG A 33 1.22 -1.16 2.76
CA ARG A 33 1.94 -0.33 1.80
C ARG A 33 1.55 -0.75 0.40
N CYS A 34 1.40 0.24 -0.47
CA CYS A 34 1.22 0.02 -1.90
C CYS A 34 2.39 0.68 -2.62
N ASN A 35 3.21 -0.11 -3.26
CA ASN A 35 4.35 0.36 -4.04
C ASN A 35 3.95 0.38 -5.50
N GLY A 36 4.26 1.49 -6.17
CA GLY A 36 3.94 1.61 -7.58
C GLY A 36 5.13 2.09 -8.39
N SER A 37 5.17 1.70 -9.64
CA SER A 37 6.17 2.18 -10.57
C SER A 37 5.57 2.25 -11.96
N GLU A 38 6.13 3.12 -12.77
CA GLU A 38 5.71 3.27 -14.16
C GLU A 38 6.93 3.65 -14.98
N THR A 39 7.05 3.03 -16.16
CA THR A 39 8.11 3.33 -17.09
C THR A 39 7.46 3.93 -18.33
N ASN A 40 7.96 5.08 -18.79
CA ASN A 40 7.42 5.69 -20.01
C ASN A 40 8.04 5.04 -21.25
N THR A 41 7.64 5.53 -22.42
CA THR A 41 8.10 4.99 -23.70
C THR A 41 9.21 5.82 -24.32
N ASP A 42 9.81 6.71 -23.54
CA ASP A 42 10.91 7.56 -24.04
C ASP A 42 12.17 6.72 -24.34
N THR A 43 13.08 7.32 -25.03
CA THR A 43 14.36 6.71 -25.37
C THR A 43 15.48 7.60 -24.87
N PRO A 44 16.20 7.22 -23.80
CA PRO A 44 15.99 6.02 -22.99
C PRO A 44 14.74 6.13 -22.12
N PRO A 45 14.15 5.00 -21.75
CA PRO A 45 12.93 5.05 -20.93
C PRO A 45 13.22 5.57 -19.52
N VAL A 46 12.25 6.26 -18.97
CA VAL A 46 12.33 6.80 -17.61
C VAL A 46 11.38 6.03 -16.73
N THR A 47 11.88 5.54 -15.61
CA THR A 47 11.06 4.84 -14.61
C THR A 47 10.93 5.70 -13.38
N VAL A 48 9.69 5.87 -12.92
CA VAL A 48 9.40 6.56 -11.66
C VAL A 48 8.72 5.59 -10.73
N SER A 49 8.83 5.85 -9.44
CA SER A 49 8.17 5.00 -8.45
C SER A 49 7.70 5.85 -7.29
N ASN A 50 6.72 5.32 -6.58
CA ASN A 50 6.15 5.98 -5.42
C ASN A 50 5.55 4.92 -4.51
N SER A 51 5.32 5.29 -3.26
CA SER A 51 4.69 4.41 -2.28
C SER A 51 3.65 5.18 -1.51
N ILE A 52 2.53 4.54 -1.23
CA ILE A 52 1.59 5.04 -0.24
C ILE A 52 1.46 3.97 0.83
N TYR A 53 1.20 4.42 2.05
CA TYR A 53 1.12 3.50 3.19
C TYR A 53 0.17 4.08 4.22
N GLY A 54 -0.25 3.23 5.12
CA GLY A 54 -1.12 3.64 6.20
C GLY A 54 -1.31 2.50 7.17
N THR A 55 -2.26 2.69 8.07
CA THR A 55 -2.61 1.66 9.05
C THR A 55 -4.07 1.27 8.86
N CYS A 56 -4.38 0.07 9.30
CA CYS A 56 -5.75 -0.43 9.26
C CYS A 56 -6.00 -1.20 10.54
N SER A 57 -7.11 -0.90 11.20
CA SER A 57 -7.54 -1.60 12.41
C SER A 57 -8.64 -2.58 12.05
N PHE A 58 -8.68 -3.70 12.75
CA PHE A 58 -9.63 -4.77 12.48
C PHE A 58 -10.54 -4.99 13.68
N PRO A 59 -11.81 -5.37 13.44
CA PRO A 59 -12.69 -5.73 14.56
C PRO A 59 -12.20 -7.02 15.21
N GLU A 60 -12.50 -7.14 16.50
CA GLU A 60 -12.18 -8.38 17.23
C GLU A 60 -13.09 -9.50 16.72
N PRO A 61 -12.56 -10.73 16.62
CA PRO A 61 -13.39 -11.86 16.21
C PRO A 61 -14.41 -12.19 17.29
N LYS A 62 -15.59 -12.59 16.86
CA LYS A 62 -16.64 -12.99 17.78
C LYS A 62 -16.44 -14.44 18.17
N SER A 63 -16.92 -14.78 19.38
CA SER A 63 -16.86 -16.16 19.85
C SER A 63 -17.60 -17.08 18.86
N GLY A 64 -16.95 -18.19 18.49
CA GLY A 64 -17.51 -19.14 17.55
C GLY A 64 -17.30 -18.80 16.09
N GLU A 65 -16.66 -17.68 15.81
CA GLU A 65 -16.35 -17.26 14.45
C GLU A 65 -15.17 -18.06 13.90
N THR A 66 -15.12 -18.22 12.58
CA THR A 66 -13.96 -18.86 11.95
C THR A 66 -12.74 -17.96 12.11
N PHE A 67 -11.63 -18.51 12.57
CA PHE A 67 -10.43 -17.76 12.90
C PHE A 67 -9.20 -18.48 12.36
N THR A 68 -8.37 -17.75 11.64
CA THR A 68 -7.10 -18.28 11.14
C THR A 68 -6.01 -17.98 12.17
N PRO A 69 -5.30 -19.00 12.70
CA PRO A 69 -4.21 -18.75 13.64
C PRO A 69 -3.13 -17.88 13.05
N TYR A 70 -2.49 -17.06 13.88
CA TYR A 70 -1.48 -16.11 13.43
C TYR A 70 -0.41 -16.75 12.56
N ALA A 71 0.08 -17.92 12.97
CA ALA A 71 1.15 -18.61 12.25
C ALA A 71 0.71 -19.11 10.86
N SER A 72 -0.60 -19.15 10.60
CA SER A 72 -1.15 -19.63 9.34
C SER A 72 -1.61 -18.49 8.42
N LEU A 73 -1.49 -17.24 8.88
CA LEU A 73 -1.92 -16.11 8.08
C LEU A 73 -1.02 -15.91 6.86
N THR A 74 -1.63 -15.50 5.76
CA THR A 74 -0.91 -15.13 4.55
C THR A 74 -1.04 -13.64 4.32
N LYS A 75 -0.11 -13.07 3.56
CA LYS A 75 -0.16 -11.66 3.21
C LYS A 75 -1.46 -11.31 2.48
N ASP A 76 -1.87 -12.16 1.55
CA ASP A 76 -3.08 -11.91 0.77
C ASP A 76 -4.32 -11.86 1.66
N GLU A 77 -4.38 -12.72 2.65
CA GLU A 77 -5.50 -12.74 3.60
C GLU A 77 -5.59 -11.43 4.38
N VAL A 78 -4.43 -10.96 4.88
CA VAL A 78 -4.39 -9.73 5.66
C VAL A 78 -4.70 -8.52 4.77
N LEU A 79 -4.22 -8.50 3.54
CA LEU A 79 -4.57 -7.44 2.60
C LEU A 79 -6.07 -7.40 2.31
N ASN A 80 -6.71 -8.57 2.17
CA ASN A 80 -8.15 -8.63 2.00
C ASN A 80 -8.87 -8.03 3.20
N TRP A 81 -8.37 -8.26 4.40
CA TRP A 81 -8.94 -7.65 5.60
C TRP A 81 -8.85 -6.12 5.53
N CYS A 82 -7.72 -5.59 5.07
CA CYS A 82 -7.55 -4.14 4.93
C CYS A 82 -8.58 -3.58 3.96
N TRP A 83 -8.71 -4.22 2.81
CA TRP A 83 -9.63 -3.74 1.77
C TRP A 83 -11.09 -3.86 2.18
N THR A 84 -11.40 -4.73 3.14
CA THR A 84 -12.75 -4.89 3.68
C THR A 84 -13.02 -3.92 4.83
N ASN A 85 -11.97 -3.48 5.53
CA ASN A 85 -12.10 -2.71 6.78
C ASN A 85 -11.63 -1.26 6.66
N GLY A 86 -11.77 -0.66 5.50
CA GLY A 86 -11.58 0.78 5.37
C GLY A 86 -10.51 1.24 4.41
N VAL A 87 -9.66 0.34 3.92
CA VAL A 87 -8.67 0.71 2.90
C VAL A 87 -9.33 0.57 1.53
N ASN A 88 -9.53 1.68 0.85
CA ASN A 88 -10.15 1.66 -0.47
C ASN A 88 -9.08 1.35 -1.51
N LYS A 89 -9.03 0.09 -1.94
CA LYS A 89 -8.02 -0.39 -2.88
C LYS A 89 -8.05 0.40 -4.18
N SER A 90 -9.25 0.60 -4.75
CA SER A 90 -9.38 1.32 -6.02
C SER A 90 -8.92 2.76 -5.90
N ALA A 91 -9.30 3.45 -4.83
CA ALA A 91 -8.91 4.85 -4.63
C ALA A 91 -7.39 4.95 -4.43
N ALA A 92 -6.80 4.02 -3.69
CA ALA A 92 -5.36 4.01 -3.47
C ALA A 92 -4.61 3.81 -4.79
N GLU A 93 -5.07 2.85 -5.59
CA GLU A 93 -4.44 2.57 -6.88
C GLU A 93 -4.62 3.72 -7.86
N GLU A 94 -5.77 4.39 -7.85
CA GLU A 94 -5.99 5.57 -8.67
C GLU A 94 -5.08 6.72 -8.24
N SER A 95 -4.95 6.93 -6.94
CA SER A 95 -4.06 7.95 -6.40
C SER A 95 -2.62 7.67 -6.80
N MET A 96 -2.20 6.41 -6.76
CA MET A 96 -0.88 6.00 -7.18
C MET A 96 -0.67 6.29 -8.67
N THR A 97 -1.64 5.96 -9.50
CA THR A 97 -1.56 6.20 -10.94
C THR A 97 -1.41 7.70 -11.22
N THR A 98 -2.19 8.53 -10.53
CA THR A 98 -2.09 9.99 -10.68
C THR A 98 -0.72 10.50 -10.26
N SER A 99 -0.21 10.02 -9.12
CA SER A 99 1.10 10.42 -8.62
C SER A 99 2.22 10.05 -9.60
N LEU A 100 2.19 8.82 -10.11
CA LEU A 100 3.21 8.35 -11.04
C LEU A 100 3.15 9.14 -12.35
N ASN A 101 1.94 9.42 -12.83
CA ASN A 101 1.78 10.19 -14.04
C ASN A 101 2.35 11.60 -13.88
N LEU A 102 2.14 12.23 -12.72
CA LEU A 102 2.70 13.54 -12.44
C LEU A 102 4.22 13.51 -12.33
N LEU A 103 4.78 12.41 -11.84
CA LEU A 103 6.23 12.27 -11.79
C LEU A 103 6.84 12.13 -13.18
N LEU A 104 6.13 11.47 -14.09
CA LEU A 104 6.58 11.33 -15.47
C LEU A 104 6.29 12.59 -16.29
N ASN A 105 5.21 13.30 -15.97
CA ASN A 105 4.76 14.47 -16.73
C ASN A 105 4.45 15.60 -15.75
N PRO A 106 5.49 16.15 -15.09
CA PRO A 106 5.25 17.18 -14.07
C PRO A 106 4.67 18.45 -14.69
N LEU A 107 3.78 19.09 -13.94
CA LEU A 107 3.18 20.36 -14.35
C LEU A 107 4.15 21.51 -14.16
N GLU A 108 5.14 21.34 -13.28
CA GLU A 108 6.14 22.35 -13.02
C GLU A 108 7.50 21.68 -12.95
N ILE A 109 8.51 22.39 -13.39
CA ILE A 109 9.90 21.91 -13.26
C ILE A 109 10.72 23.00 -12.57
N GLN A 110 11.88 22.61 -12.09
CA GLN A 110 12.81 23.54 -11.47
C GLN A 110 14.06 23.64 -12.36
N PRO A 111 13.99 24.44 -13.42
CA PRO A 111 15.14 24.54 -14.33
C PRO A 111 16.31 25.25 -13.66
N ALA A 112 17.50 25.02 -14.17
CA ALA A 112 18.66 25.72 -13.67
C ALA A 112 18.46 27.23 -13.79
N LEU A 113 18.91 27.96 -12.79
CA LEU A 113 18.80 29.41 -12.82
C LEU A 113 19.64 29.95 -14.00
N PRO A 114 19.11 30.91 -14.80
CA PRO A 114 19.79 31.32 -16.00
C PRO A 114 21.19 31.93 -15.74
N TRP A 115 21.34 32.55 -14.58
CA TRP A 115 22.60 33.21 -14.25
C TRP A 115 23.64 32.27 -13.65
N THR A 116 23.29 30.99 -13.44
CA THR A 116 24.23 30.00 -12.91
C THR A 116 24.69 29.02 -13.97
N SER A 117 24.08 29.03 -15.14
CA SER A 117 24.44 28.09 -16.18
C SER A 117 25.74 28.50 -16.84
N LYS A 118 26.46 27.52 -17.26
CA LYS A 118 27.63 27.82 -18.02
C LYS A 118 28.19 26.66 -18.65
#